data_759ce41a721822487a774305439b5a7a
#
_entry.id   759ce41a721822487a774305439b5a7a
#
_cell.length_a   1.000
_cell.length_b   1.000
_cell.length_c   1.000
_cell.angle_alpha   90.00
_cell.angle_beta   90.00
_cell.angle_gamma   90.00
#
_symmetry.space_group_name_H-M   'P 1'
#
loop_
_entity.id
_entity.type
_entity.pdbx_description
1 polymer ?
#
loop_
_entity_poly.entity_id
_entity_poly.type
_entity_poly.pdbx_seq_one_letter_code
_entity_poly.pdbx_strand_id
1 'polypeptide(L)'
;ITDDTYECLLTNLSEDEMTFEEFKEIYHLRWGIETSFRDLKYTVGMLYFHSSSQQLIRQEIYASLILFNFSRIIINNTPPDQKEECKYHYKVNFKTAITNIRLYLDEKIDEKELTKRIKKFLSPIRPGRKYSRNVKPQSCKTPSYYAA
;
A
#
# COMPACT_ATOMS: atom_id res chain seq x y z
N ILE A 1 13.60 4.41 -15.88
CA ILE A 1 14.62 3.85 -16.78
C ILE A 1 14.69 4.80 -17.94
N THR A 2 15.85 5.32 -18.24
CA THR A 2 16.14 6.15 -19.43
C THR A 2 16.56 5.23 -20.56
N ASP A 3 16.55 5.72 -21.80
CA ASP A 3 16.90 4.91 -22.99
C ASP A 3 18.31 4.29 -22.92
N ASP A 4 19.18 4.80 -22.02
CA ASP A 4 20.55 4.34 -21.82
C ASP A 4 20.72 3.44 -20.56
N THR A 5 19.65 3.06 -19.88
CA THR A 5 19.72 2.22 -18.66
C THR A 5 19.06 0.87 -18.88
N TYR A 6 19.83 -0.19 -18.67
CA TYR A 6 19.37 -1.57 -18.76
C TYR A 6 19.15 -2.14 -17.37
N GLU A 7 18.06 -2.88 -17.20
CA GLU A 7 17.84 -3.71 -16.03
C GLU A 7 18.06 -5.17 -16.44
N CYS A 8 19.01 -5.85 -15.80
CA CYS A 8 19.30 -7.26 -16.04
C CYS A 8 18.55 -8.11 -15.03
N LEU A 9 17.71 -9.02 -15.51
CA LEU A 9 16.96 -9.96 -14.71
C LEU A 9 17.45 -11.38 -15.00
N LEU A 10 17.67 -12.18 -13.96
CA LEU A 10 18.02 -13.57 -14.08
C LEU A 10 16.84 -14.43 -13.67
N THR A 11 16.55 -15.44 -14.48
CA THR A 11 15.48 -16.41 -14.23
C THR A 11 15.98 -17.82 -14.56
N ASN A 12 15.38 -18.82 -13.96
CA ASN A 12 15.55 -20.23 -14.29
C ASN A 12 14.41 -20.76 -15.19
N LEU A 13 13.49 -19.88 -15.63
CA LEU A 13 12.43 -20.21 -16.57
C LEU A 13 12.96 -20.16 -18.00
N SER A 14 12.55 -21.10 -18.85
CA SER A 14 12.86 -21.09 -20.27
C SER A 14 11.93 -20.16 -21.05
N GLU A 15 12.31 -19.77 -22.26
CA GLU A 15 11.49 -18.93 -23.13
C GLU A 15 10.19 -19.65 -23.56
N ASP A 16 10.18 -20.99 -23.56
CA ASP A 16 8.98 -21.80 -23.83
C ASP A 16 7.98 -21.79 -22.69
N GLU A 17 8.45 -21.59 -21.45
CA GLU A 17 7.60 -21.52 -20.25
C GLU A 17 7.03 -20.13 -20.03
N MET A 18 7.75 -19.08 -20.46
CA MET A 18 7.35 -17.69 -20.25
C MET A 18 8.00 -16.78 -21.27
N THR A 19 7.21 -16.02 -21.98
CA THR A 19 7.70 -14.99 -22.91
C THR A 19 8.34 -13.81 -22.16
N PHE A 20 9.15 -13.04 -22.86
CA PHE A 20 9.79 -11.86 -22.29
C PHE A 20 8.76 -10.83 -21.79
N GLU A 21 7.66 -10.65 -22.51
CA GLU A 21 6.58 -9.73 -22.16
C GLU A 21 5.89 -10.15 -20.87
N GLU A 22 5.52 -11.43 -20.75
CA GLU A 22 4.91 -12.01 -19.53
C GLU A 22 5.87 -11.89 -18.34
N PHE A 23 7.14 -12.18 -18.55
CA PHE A 23 8.17 -12.05 -17.51
C PHE A 23 8.29 -10.60 -17.02
N LYS A 24 8.27 -9.64 -17.94
CA LYS A 24 8.29 -8.21 -17.62
C LYS A 24 7.07 -7.77 -16.80
N GLU A 25 5.89 -8.26 -17.16
CA GLU A 25 4.65 -7.99 -16.43
C GLU A 25 4.71 -8.55 -15.00
N ILE A 26 5.10 -9.81 -14.85
CA ILE A 26 5.24 -10.45 -13.53
C ILE A 26 6.28 -9.72 -12.68
N TYR A 27 7.44 -9.39 -13.26
CA TYR A 27 8.46 -8.64 -12.56
C TYR A 27 7.98 -7.26 -12.12
N HIS A 28 7.14 -6.61 -12.93
CA HIS A 28 6.55 -5.32 -12.55
C HIS A 28 5.68 -5.42 -11.28
N LEU A 29 5.03 -6.55 -11.03
CA LEU A 29 4.24 -6.78 -9.81
C LEU A 29 5.10 -6.75 -8.55
N ARG A 30 6.41 -7.00 -8.64
CA ARG A 30 7.37 -6.88 -7.52
C ARG A 30 7.32 -5.49 -6.86
N TRP A 31 7.08 -4.43 -7.63
CA TRP A 31 6.92 -3.06 -7.10
C TRP A 31 5.77 -2.93 -6.10
N GLY A 32 4.83 -3.87 -6.13
CA GLY A 32 3.77 -3.95 -5.13
C GLY A 32 4.30 -4.12 -3.71
N ILE A 33 5.43 -4.83 -3.53
CA ILE A 33 6.08 -5.04 -2.22
C ILE A 33 6.59 -3.71 -1.67
N GLU A 34 7.25 -2.89 -2.49
CA GLU A 34 7.79 -1.60 -2.08
C GLU A 34 6.70 -0.62 -1.66
N THR A 35 5.59 -0.59 -2.40
CA THR A 35 4.41 0.20 -2.02
C THR A 35 3.77 -0.31 -0.74
N SER A 36 3.73 -1.63 -0.53
CA SER A 36 3.21 -2.25 0.70
C SER A 36 4.07 -1.89 1.92
N PHE A 37 5.39 -1.90 1.80
CA PHE A 37 6.28 -1.44 2.88
C PHE A 37 6.06 0.04 3.21
N ARG A 38 5.85 0.88 2.20
CA ARG A 38 5.52 2.28 2.42
C ARG A 38 4.20 2.44 3.15
N ASP A 39 3.18 1.68 2.76
CA ASP A 39 1.87 1.71 3.40
C ASP A 39 1.94 1.22 4.85
N LEU A 40 2.69 0.14 5.13
CA LEU A 40 2.95 -0.36 6.48
C LEU A 40 3.64 0.70 7.34
N LYS A 41 4.72 1.32 6.83
CA LYS A 41 5.48 2.32 7.58
C LYS A 41 4.67 3.57 7.89
N TYR A 42 4.00 4.15 6.89
CA TYR A 42 3.44 5.49 7.00
C TYR A 42 1.92 5.52 7.20
N THR A 43 1.19 4.54 6.67
CA THR A 43 -0.27 4.52 6.76
C THR A 43 -0.74 3.70 7.95
N VAL A 44 -0.14 2.56 8.17
CA VAL A 44 -0.42 1.71 9.35
C VAL A 44 0.28 2.25 10.59
N GLY A 45 1.48 2.82 10.43
CA GLY A 45 2.20 3.46 11.53
C GLY A 45 3.35 2.64 12.11
N MET A 46 3.87 1.63 11.40
CA MET A 46 4.97 0.76 11.87
C MET A 46 6.34 1.46 12.00
N LEU A 47 6.41 2.77 11.85
CA LEU A 47 7.64 3.54 12.11
C LEU A 47 7.85 3.85 13.59
N TYR A 48 6.80 3.83 14.37
CA TYR A 48 6.82 4.24 15.76
C TYR A 48 6.17 3.18 16.62
N PHE A 49 6.91 2.73 17.62
CA PHE A 49 6.42 1.79 18.62
C PHE A 49 6.19 2.52 19.94
N HIS A 50 5.11 2.15 20.64
CA HIS A 50 4.73 2.78 21.90
C HIS A 50 5.51 2.20 23.08
N SER A 51 6.02 1.00 22.93
CA SER A 51 6.74 0.30 23.99
C SER A 51 8.23 0.17 23.68
N SER A 52 9.06 0.10 24.75
CA SER A 52 10.45 -0.31 24.72
C SER A 52 10.65 -1.80 24.94
N SER A 53 9.62 -2.51 25.42
CA SER A 53 9.66 -3.95 25.64
C SER A 53 9.66 -4.71 24.33
N GLN A 54 10.63 -5.62 24.12
CA GLN A 54 10.73 -6.43 22.92
C GLN A 54 9.45 -7.26 22.65
N GLN A 55 8.81 -7.77 23.68
CA GLN A 55 7.59 -8.55 23.56
C GLN A 55 6.42 -7.68 23.07
N LEU A 56 6.26 -6.49 23.63
CA LEU A 56 5.20 -5.56 23.23
C LEU A 56 5.44 -4.99 21.83
N ILE A 57 6.69 -4.69 21.47
CA ILE A 57 7.02 -4.29 20.10
C ILE A 57 6.64 -5.38 19.09
N ARG A 58 6.90 -6.66 19.40
CA ARG A 58 6.46 -7.78 18.54
C ARG A 58 4.94 -7.82 18.41
N GLN A 59 4.20 -7.60 19.49
CA GLN A 59 2.73 -7.54 19.44
C GLN A 59 2.24 -6.40 18.55
N GLU A 60 2.83 -5.21 18.66
CA GLU A 60 2.49 -4.07 17.80
C GLU A 60 2.77 -4.37 16.32
N ILE A 61 3.89 -5.04 16.02
CA ILE A 61 4.23 -5.46 14.65
C ILE A 61 3.16 -6.43 14.11
N TYR A 62 2.83 -7.49 14.86
CA TYR A 62 1.83 -8.46 14.41
C TYR A 62 0.45 -7.83 14.27
N ALA A 63 0.02 -7.00 15.21
CA ALA A 63 -1.25 -6.27 15.11
C ALA A 63 -1.30 -5.40 13.85
N SER A 64 -0.21 -4.70 13.54
CA SER A 64 -0.10 -3.88 12.34
C SER A 64 -0.15 -4.69 11.05
N LEU A 65 0.50 -5.85 11.00
CA LEU A 65 0.46 -6.76 9.85
C LEU A 65 -0.93 -7.37 9.67
N ILE A 66 -1.59 -7.76 10.76
CA ILE A 66 -2.97 -8.26 10.71
C ILE A 66 -3.91 -7.18 10.17
N LEU A 67 -3.84 -5.96 10.70
CA LEU A 67 -4.66 -4.85 10.24
C LEU A 67 -4.41 -4.54 8.76
N PHE A 68 -3.14 -4.56 8.32
CA PHE A 68 -2.78 -4.35 6.92
C PHE A 68 -3.40 -5.42 6.01
N ASN A 69 -3.21 -6.70 6.33
CA ASN A 69 -3.73 -7.81 5.52
C ASN A 69 -5.25 -7.82 5.50
N PHE A 70 -5.89 -7.63 6.66
CA PHE A 70 -7.35 -7.52 6.76
C PHE A 70 -7.89 -6.36 5.90
N SER A 71 -7.23 -5.20 5.97
CA SER A 71 -7.60 -4.05 5.15
C SER A 71 -7.46 -4.33 3.65
N ARG A 72 -6.42 -5.06 3.23
CA ARG A 72 -6.25 -5.46 1.83
C ARG A 72 -7.36 -6.41 1.37
N ILE A 73 -7.76 -7.36 2.20
CA ILE A 73 -8.87 -8.27 1.89
C ILE A 73 -10.16 -7.49 1.69
N ILE A 74 -10.52 -6.58 2.62
CA ILE A 74 -11.72 -5.77 2.51
C ILE A 74 -11.70 -4.90 1.24
N ILE A 75 -10.58 -4.22 0.97
CA ILE A 75 -10.44 -3.36 -0.20
C ILE A 75 -10.57 -4.15 -1.50
N ASN A 76 -9.95 -5.33 -1.59
CA ASN A 76 -10.04 -6.18 -2.78
C ASN A 76 -11.45 -6.70 -3.03
N ASN A 77 -12.22 -6.94 -1.96
CA ASN A 77 -13.63 -7.36 -2.05
C ASN A 77 -14.61 -6.18 -2.19
N THR A 78 -14.11 -4.94 -2.17
CA THR A 78 -14.94 -3.73 -2.32
C THR A 78 -14.42 -2.90 -3.51
N PRO A 79 -14.57 -3.41 -4.75
CA PRO A 79 -14.09 -2.68 -5.93
C PRO A 79 -14.84 -1.34 -6.07
N PRO A 80 -14.17 -0.30 -6.55
CA PRO A 80 -14.80 0.97 -6.81
C PRO A 80 -15.82 0.85 -7.95
N ASP A 81 -16.93 1.58 -7.84
CA ASP A 81 -17.90 1.69 -8.91
C ASP A 81 -17.29 2.57 -10.03
N GLN A 82 -16.78 1.93 -11.09
CA GLN A 82 -16.21 2.61 -12.25
C GLN A 82 -17.34 3.11 -13.15
N LYS A 83 -17.34 4.41 -13.46
CA LYS A 83 -18.23 4.97 -14.47
C LYS A 83 -17.47 5.05 -15.80
N GLU A 84 -18.09 4.59 -16.89
CA GLU A 84 -17.50 4.58 -18.23
C GLU A 84 -17.09 5.97 -18.72
N GLU A 85 -17.82 7.01 -18.28
CA GLU A 85 -17.55 8.41 -18.64
C GLU A 85 -16.35 9.04 -17.93
N CYS A 86 -15.72 8.33 -16.98
CA CYS A 86 -14.61 8.89 -16.21
C CYS A 86 -13.30 8.85 -17.02
N LYS A 87 -12.62 10.00 -17.09
CA LYS A 87 -11.32 10.15 -17.75
C LYS A 87 -10.24 9.21 -17.23
N TYR A 88 -10.32 8.79 -15.96
CA TYR A 88 -9.34 7.95 -15.29
C TYR A 88 -10.02 6.76 -14.64
N HIS A 89 -9.28 5.65 -14.56
CA HIS A 89 -9.64 4.59 -13.64
C HIS A 89 -9.36 5.01 -12.20
N TYR A 90 -10.18 4.55 -11.29
CA TYR A 90 -10.05 4.86 -9.87
C TYR A 90 -9.76 3.61 -9.06
N LYS A 91 -8.99 3.78 -8.00
CA LYS A 91 -8.77 2.76 -6.98
C LYS A 91 -9.17 3.29 -5.61
N VAL A 92 -9.49 2.40 -4.71
CA VAL A 92 -9.78 2.76 -3.31
C VAL A 92 -8.57 3.47 -2.70
N ASN A 93 -8.82 4.57 -2.00
CA ASN A 93 -7.77 5.26 -1.25
C ASN A 93 -7.43 4.47 0.00
N PHE A 94 -6.26 3.82 0.01
CA PHE A 94 -5.84 2.93 1.09
C PHE A 94 -5.80 3.62 2.45
N LYS A 95 -5.29 4.87 2.53
CA LYS A 95 -5.21 5.61 3.79
C LYS A 95 -6.59 5.87 4.40
N THR A 96 -7.54 6.29 3.59
CA THR A 96 -8.91 6.54 4.05
C THR A 96 -9.62 5.23 4.39
N ALA A 97 -9.40 4.18 3.59
CA ALA A 97 -9.99 2.87 3.85
C ALA A 97 -9.55 2.31 5.20
N ILE A 98 -8.24 2.31 5.50
CA ILE A 98 -7.74 1.77 6.77
C ILE A 98 -8.26 2.55 8.00
N THR A 99 -8.44 3.87 7.87
CA THR A 99 -9.06 4.68 8.93
C THR A 99 -10.50 4.26 9.19
N ASN A 100 -11.29 4.02 8.14
CA ASN A 100 -12.68 3.56 8.28
C ASN A 100 -12.75 2.10 8.76
N ILE A 101 -11.82 1.24 8.37
CA ILE A 101 -11.72 -0.13 8.86
C ILE A 101 -11.41 -0.14 10.37
N ARG A 102 -10.55 0.76 10.86
CA ARG A 102 -10.35 0.90 12.31
C ARG A 102 -11.64 1.30 13.04
N LEU A 103 -12.42 2.25 12.47
CA LEU A 103 -13.71 2.62 13.05
C LEU A 103 -14.70 1.46 13.06
N TYR A 104 -14.66 0.60 12.06
CA TYR A 104 -15.48 -0.61 12.01
C TYR A 104 -15.04 -1.64 13.06
N LEU A 105 -13.74 -1.86 13.23
CA LEU A 105 -13.20 -2.75 14.27
C LEU A 105 -13.47 -2.24 15.68
N ASP A 106 -13.55 -0.91 15.86
CA ASP A 106 -13.95 -0.24 17.09
C ASP A 106 -15.49 -0.22 17.29
N GLU A 107 -16.26 -0.91 16.44
CA GLU A 107 -17.74 -0.96 16.47
C GLU A 107 -18.43 0.42 16.36
N LYS A 108 -17.71 1.42 15.83
CA LYS A 108 -18.24 2.80 15.67
C LYS A 108 -19.06 2.98 14.39
N ILE A 109 -18.89 2.10 13.42
CA ILE A 109 -19.66 2.06 12.17
C ILE A 109 -19.99 0.61 11.82
N ASP A 110 -21.09 0.41 11.11
CA ASP A 110 -21.49 -0.90 10.60
C ASP A 110 -20.87 -1.22 9.23
N GLU A 111 -21.06 -2.44 8.74
CA GLU A 111 -20.53 -2.93 7.47
C GLU A 111 -21.05 -2.12 6.28
N LYS A 112 -22.32 -1.71 6.31
CA LYS A 112 -22.95 -0.93 5.23
C LYS A 112 -22.31 0.45 5.11
N GLU A 113 -22.13 1.12 6.25
CA GLU A 113 -21.48 2.42 6.28
C GLU A 113 -20.00 2.33 5.91
N LEU A 114 -19.30 1.27 6.34
CA LEU A 114 -17.91 1.00 5.93
C LEU A 114 -17.79 0.88 4.40
N THR A 115 -18.61 0.03 3.79
CA THR A 115 -18.63 -0.18 2.33
C THR A 115 -18.90 1.14 1.58
N LYS A 116 -19.90 1.89 2.03
CA LYS A 116 -20.23 3.21 1.48
C LYS A 116 -19.07 4.18 1.54
N ARG A 117 -18.36 4.25 2.67
CA ARG A 117 -17.20 5.14 2.86
C ARG A 117 -16.01 4.71 2.02
N ILE A 118 -15.73 3.40 1.91
CA ILE A 118 -14.65 2.89 1.05
C ILE A 118 -14.91 3.26 -0.42
N LYS A 119 -16.14 3.08 -0.91
CA LYS A 119 -16.52 3.41 -2.29
C LYS A 119 -16.55 4.91 -2.58
N LYS A 120 -16.75 5.74 -1.56
CA LYS A 120 -16.80 7.20 -1.70
C LYS A 120 -15.42 7.82 -1.92
N PHE A 121 -14.39 7.31 -1.24
CA PHE A 121 -13.05 7.89 -1.24
C PHE A 121 -12.10 7.14 -2.16
N LEU A 122 -12.03 7.60 -3.40
CA LEU A 122 -11.25 7.00 -4.47
C LEU A 122 -10.05 7.87 -4.85
N SER A 123 -9.03 7.23 -5.36
CA SER A 123 -7.83 7.89 -5.91
C SER A 123 -7.71 7.58 -7.41
N PRO A 124 -7.51 8.59 -8.29
CA PRO A 124 -7.34 8.33 -9.71
C PRO A 124 -6.02 7.63 -10.00
N ILE A 125 -6.07 6.65 -10.89
CA ILE A 125 -4.89 6.01 -11.47
C ILE A 125 -4.46 6.86 -12.65
N ARG A 126 -3.25 7.42 -12.59
CA ARG A 126 -2.70 8.28 -13.64
C ARG A 126 -1.45 7.62 -14.22
N PRO A 127 -1.58 6.79 -15.26
CA PRO A 127 -0.43 6.14 -15.87
C PRO A 127 0.53 7.18 -16.48
N GLY A 128 1.81 6.86 -16.49
CA GLY A 128 2.85 7.70 -17.11
C GLY A 128 3.21 8.99 -16.36
N ARG A 129 2.62 9.27 -15.19
CA ARG A 129 2.95 10.47 -14.42
C ARG A 129 4.33 10.32 -13.75
N LYS A 130 5.31 11.03 -14.28
CA LYS A 130 6.67 11.12 -13.72
C LYS A 130 6.82 12.44 -12.97
N TYR A 131 7.42 12.39 -11.78
CA TYR A 131 7.85 13.58 -11.05
C TYR A 131 9.34 13.49 -10.82
N SER A 132 10.06 14.58 -11.06
CA SER A 132 11.43 14.70 -10.59
C SER A 132 11.43 14.57 -9.07
N ARG A 133 12.19 13.63 -8.53
CA ARG A 133 12.37 13.51 -7.09
C ARG A 133 13.28 14.65 -6.64
N ASN A 134 12.75 15.60 -5.90
CA ASN A 134 13.59 16.45 -5.08
C ASN A 134 14.21 15.55 -3.99
N VAL A 135 15.46 15.17 -4.19
CA VAL A 135 16.26 14.43 -3.20
C VAL A 135 16.63 15.45 -2.10
N LYS A 136 15.66 15.79 -1.26
CA LYS A 136 15.99 16.40 0.02
C LYS A 136 16.54 15.29 0.90
N PRO A 137 17.70 15.46 1.54
CA PRO A 137 18.16 14.50 2.53
C PRO A 137 17.03 14.35 3.56
N GLN A 138 16.59 13.11 3.76
CA GLN A 138 15.59 12.83 4.80
C GLN A 138 16.19 13.30 6.11
N SER A 139 15.63 14.35 6.69
CA SER A 139 16.00 14.73 8.05
C SER A 139 15.74 13.49 8.90
N CYS A 140 16.80 12.97 9.48
CA CYS A 140 16.70 11.90 10.46
C CYS A 140 15.93 12.49 11.65
N LYS A 141 14.59 12.42 11.58
CA LYS A 141 13.77 12.71 12.75
C LYS A 141 14.09 11.58 13.71
N THR A 142 14.89 11.87 14.69
CA THR A 142 15.03 11.03 15.88
C THR A 142 13.63 10.60 16.29
N PRO A 143 13.40 9.29 16.54
CA PRO A 143 12.12 8.84 17.06
C PRO A 143 11.83 9.70 18.29
N SER A 144 10.82 10.54 18.22
CA SER A 144 10.32 11.18 19.42
C SER A 144 9.66 10.06 20.22
N TYR A 145 10.36 9.59 21.24
CA TYR A 145 9.72 8.85 22.31
C TYR A 145 8.69 9.81 22.89
N TYR A 146 7.43 9.57 22.66
CA TYR A 146 6.41 10.24 23.44
C TYR A 146 6.59 9.72 24.86
N ALA A 147 7.23 10.52 25.68
CA ALA A 147 7.11 10.35 27.11
C ALA A 147 5.63 10.47 27.45
N ALA A 148 5.12 9.42 28.08
CA ALA A 148 3.78 9.38 28.64
C ALA A 148 3.62 10.48 29.69
#